data_e35b91b45da1ad5c41cee407aec090e1
#
_entry.id   e35b91b45da1ad5c41cee407aec090e1
#
_cell.length_a   1.000
_cell.length_b   1.000
_cell.length_c   1.000
_cell.angle_alpha   90.00
_cell.angle_beta   90.00
_cell.angle_gamma   90.00
#
_symmetry.space_group_name_H-M   'P 1'
#
loop_
_entity.id
_entity.type
_entity.pdbx_description
1 polymer ?
#
loop_
_entity_poly.entity_id
_entity_poly.type
_entity_poly.pdbx_seq_one_letter_code
_entity_poly.pdbx_strand_id
1 'polypeptide(L)'
;MGRSWQITCYKKGFKTPGWLVGGIMYQIFPDRFYFSGEEKNITRTNFKRNKDWYALPEWKPDENGMIKNNDFFMGDLKGITMKLDYLESLGVSCIYLNPISEAYSNHRYDTGDYSKVDPILGTEEDFKHLCAEAKKRGIHIINDGVFSHTGSDSVYFNRYGKYGKGGAYNDKNSPYFSWYKFNEWPNNYQSWWGFDTLPEVIEETPSFNEYINGKDGIVRKMDEMRQLGLAA
;
A
#
# COMPACT_ATOMS: atom_id res chain seq x y z
N MET A 1 30.85 -20.86 -2.14
CA MET A 1 29.57 -20.98 -1.43
C MET A 1 28.65 -21.85 -2.25
N GLY A 2 28.19 -22.98 -1.70
CA GLY A 2 27.27 -23.89 -2.38
C GLY A 2 25.91 -23.22 -2.54
N ARG A 3 25.25 -23.45 -3.69
CA ARG A 3 23.86 -23.04 -3.90
C ARG A 3 22.96 -23.94 -3.05
N SER A 4 22.17 -23.35 -2.15
CA SER A 4 21.13 -24.06 -1.41
C SER A 4 19.84 -24.12 -2.23
N TRP A 5 19.13 -25.25 -2.15
CA TRP A 5 17.82 -25.44 -2.76
C TRP A 5 16.75 -25.25 -1.70
N GLN A 6 15.71 -24.51 -2.03
CA GLN A 6 14.55 -24.37 -1.15
C GLN A 6 13.61 -25.58 -1.37
N ILE A 7 13.21 -26.21 -0.26
CA ILE A 7 12.16 -27.22 -0.23
C ILE A 7 10.97 -26.64 0.50
N THR A 8 9.83 -26.56 -0.18
CA THR A 8 8.59 -26.07 0.40
C THR A 8 7.75 -27.25 0.89
N CYS A 9 7.43 -27.26 2.18
CA CYS A 9 6.50 -28.23 2.77
C CYS A 9 5.15 -27.56 3.02
N TYR A 10 4.07 -28.19 2.62
CA TYR A 10 2.71 -27.70 2.82
C TYR A 10 1.77 -28.83 3.26
N LYS A 11 0.65 -28.46 3.89
CA LYS A 11 -0.34 -29.40 4.40
C LYS A 11 -0.92 -30.25 3.27
N LYS A 12 -1.07 -31.58 3.49
CA LYS A 12 -1.76 -32.47 2.55
C LYS A 12 -3.17 -31.91 2.25
N GLY A 13 -3.46 -31.75 0.96
CA GLY A 13 -4.75 -31.18 0.52
C GLY A 13 -4.77 -29.64 0.40
N PHE A 14 -3.64 -28.94 0.62
CA PHE A 14 -3.53 -27.52 0.26
C PHE A 14 -3.86 -27.32 -1.22
N LYS A 15 -4.74 -26.36 -1.49
CA LYS A 15 -5.14 -26.02 -2.87
C LYS A 15 -4.85 -24.55 -3.12
N THR A 16 -4.25 -24.26 -4.25
CA THR A 16 -4.15 -22.90 -4.77
C THR A 16 -5.49 -22.49 -5.43
N PRO A 17 -5.83 -21.19 -5.45
CA PRO A 17 -7.04 -20.69 -6.11
C PRO A 17 -7.04 -21.07 -7.60
N GLY A 18 -8.07 -21.79 -8.05
CA GLY A 18 -8.16 -22.27 -9.43
C GLY A 18 -8.29 -21.16 -10.47
N TRP A 19 -8.81 -19.99 -10.06
CA TRP A 19 -8.97 -18.84 -10.95
C TRP A 19 -7.64 -18.21 -11.42
N LEU A 20 -6.52 -18.47 -10.71
CA LEU A 20 -5.21 -17.97 -11.11
C LEU A 20 -4.44 -18.96 -12.00
N VAL A 21 -4.87 -20.23 -12.06
CA VAL A 21 -4.18 -21.26 -12.85
C VAL A 21 -4.35 -20.99 -14.35
N GLY A 22 -3.23 -20.73 -15.02
CA GLY A 22 -3.23 -20.38 -16.45
C GLY A 22 -3.70 -18.95 -16.78
N GLY A 23 -3.97 -18.13 -15.74
CA GLY A 23 -4.36 -16.74 -15.89
C GLY A 23 -3.17 -15.78 -16.05
N ILE A 24 -3.47 -14.54 -16.39
CA ILE A 24 -2.52 -13.43 -16.49
C ILE A 24 -2.73 -12.51 -15.29
N MET A 25 -1.67 -12.33 -14.49
CA MET A 25 -1.62 -11.31 -13.43
C MET A 25 -0.97 -10.05 -13.98
N TYR A 26 -1.69 -8.93 -13.91
CA TYR A 26 -1.20 -7.62 -14.34
C TYR A 26 -0.96 -6.73 -13.13
N GLN A 27 0.29 -6.34 -12.88
CA GLN A 27 0.62 -5.43 -11.78
C GLN A 27 0.38 -3.99 -12.18
N ILE A 28 -0.28 -3.22 -11.32
CA ILE A 28 -0.57 -1.80 -11.53
C ILE A 28 0.08 -0.97 -10.43
N PHE A 29 0.89 0.00 -10.83
CA PHE A 29 1.28 1.14 -10.02
C PHE A 29 0.24 2.25 -10.22
N PRO A 30 -0.73 2.46 -9.30
CA PRO A 30 -1.91 3.27 -9.57
C PRO A 30 -1.62 4.70 -10.05
N ASP A 31 -0.67 5.39 -9.42
CA ASP A 31 -0.29 6.76 -9.80
C ASP A 31 0.20 6.89 -11.25
N ARG A 32 0.71 5.80 -11.83
CA ARG A 32 1.35 5.77 -13.16
C ARG A 32 0.52 5.03 -14.23
N PHE A 33 -0.70 4.61 -13.91
CA PHE A 33 -1.47 3.77 -14.83
C PHE A 33 -2.43 4.56 -15.71
N TYR A 34 -3.38 5.26 -15.11
CA TYR A 34 -4.33 6.11 -15.85
C TYR A 34 -5.00 7.12 -14.92
N PHE A 35 -5.05 8.39 -15.35
CA PHE A 35 -5.76 9.46 -14.65
C PHE A 35 -7.19 9.55 -15.16
N SER A 36 -8.16 9.52 -14.25
CA SER A 36 -9.59 9.59 -14.59
C SER A 36 -10.04 10.96 -15.12
N GLY A 37 -9.23 12.01 -14.96
CA GLY A 37 -9.60 13.39 -15.22
C GLY A 37 -10.24 14.11 -14.03
N GLU A 38 -10.48 13.39 -12.92
CA GLU A 38 -11.08 13.99 -11.72
C GLU A 38 -10.02 14.71 -10.89
N GLU A 39 -10.14 16.02 -10.81
CA GLU A 39 -9.26 16.84 -9.96
C GLU A 39 -9.59 16.65 -8.49
N LYS A 40 -8.53 16.45 -7.67
CA LYS A 40 -8.65 16.24 -6.24
C LYS A 40 -7.99 17.39 -5.48
N ASN A 41 -8.64 17.83 -4.40
CA ASN A 41 -8.07 18.85 -3.53
C ASN A 41 -7.05 18.21 -2.57
N ILE A 42 -5.77 18.29 -2.93
CA ILE A 42 -4.66 17.70 -2.17
C ILE A 42 -4.00 18.76 -1.31
N THR A 43 -4.04 18.57 0.00
CA THR A 43 -3.51 19.53 0.98
C THR A 43 -2.13 19.13 1.54
N ARG A 44 -1.49 18.07 1.03
CA ARG A 44 -0.16 17.65 1.49
C ARG A 44 0.92 18.64 1.08
N THR A 45 1.87 18.86 1.96
CA THR A 45 3.03 19.73 1.71
C THR A 45 4.09 19.09 0.81
N ASN A 46 4.15 17.76 0.76
CA ASN A 46 5.11 17.01 -0.06
C ASN A 46 4.58 16.64 -1.46
N PHE A 47 3.49 17.24 -1.88
CA PHE A 47 2.83 16.92 -3.14
C PHE A 47 3.34 17.81 -4.28
N LYS A 48 3.92 17.18 -5.30
CA LYS A 48 4.32 17.82 -6.55
C LYS A 48 3.58 17.14 -7.69
N ARG A 49 2.57 17.82 -8.23
CA ARG A 49 1.83 17.30 -9.37
C ARG A 49 2.65 17.44 -10.65
N ASN A 50 2.82 16.35 -11.37
CA ASN A 50 3.27 16.38 -12.75
C ASN A 50 2.05 16.56 -13.66
N LYS A 51 1.97 17.68 -14.37
CA LYS A 51 0.85 18.00 -15.27
C LYS A 51 1.00 17.37 -16.65
N ASP A 52 2.21 17.00 -17.02
CA ASP A 52 2.48 16.29 -18.26
C ASP A 52 2.53 14.78 -17.99
N TRP A 53 1.51 14.06 -18.45
CA TRP A 53 1.43 12.60 -18.28
C TRP A 53 2.59 11.86 -18.93
N TYR A 54 3.21 12.41 -19.96
CA TYR A 54 4.33 11.81 -20.71
C TYR A 54 5.69 12.30 -20.25
N ALA A 55 5.77 13.15 -19.24
CA ALA A 55 7.03 13.58 -18.67
C ALA A 55 7.78 12.42 -18.00
N LEU A 56 9.11 12.56 -17.94
CA LEU A 56 9.93 11.62 -17.16
C LEU A 56 9.69 11.80 -15.67
N PRO A 57 9.49 10.71 -14.91
CA PRO A 57 9.44 10.77 -13.46
C PRO A 57 10.75 11.29 -12.86
N GLU A 58 10.67 11.91 -11.67
CA GLU A 58 11.84 12.28 -10.90
C GLU A 58 12.43 11.03 -10.23
N TRP A 59 13.48 10.47 -10.82
CA TRP A 59 14.12 9.24 -10.35
C TRP A 59 15.57 9.44 -9.85
N LYS A 60 16.17 10.61 -10.13
CA LYS A 60 17.51 10.93 -9.69
C LYS A 60 17.51 11.50 -8.27
N PRO A 61 18.52 11.17 -7.47
CA PRO A 61 18.72 11.85 -6.18
C PRO A 61 18.86 13.35 -6.36
N ASP A 62 18.36 14.12 -5.39
CA ASP A 62 18.60 15.56 -5.29
C ASP A 62 20.06 15.86 -4.84
N GLU A 63 20.38 17.13 -4.65
CA GLU A 63 21.70 17.59 -4.19
C GLU A 63 22.16 17.01 -2.83
N ASN A 64 21.21 16.51 -2.03
CA ASN A 64 21.46 15.86 -0.75
C ASN A 64 21.48 14.32 -0.87
N GLY A 65 21.43 13.78 -2.08
CA GLY A 65 21.41 12.34 -2.31
C GLY A 65 20.05 11.67 -2.03
N MET A 66 18.97 12.45 -1.89
CA MET A 66 17.64 11.95 -1.54
C MET A 66 16.73 11.82 -2.76
N ILE A 67 16.04 10.68 -2.88
CA ILE A 67 14.94 10.47 -3.83
C ILE A 67 13.63 10.73 -3.08
N LYS A 68 12.94 11.83 -3.44
CA LYS A 68 11.76 12.29 -2.68
C LYS A 68 10.49 11.48 -2.92
N ASN A 69 10.38 10.82 -4.07
CA ASN A 69 9.19 10.04 -4.47
C ASN A 69 7.87 10.81 -4.30
N ASN A 70 7.89 12.11 -4.55
CA ASN A 70 6.78 13.03 -4.32
C ASN A 70 6.24 13.69 -5.59
N ASP A 71 6.67 13.22 -6.76
CA ASP A 71 6.13 13.59 -8.07
C ASP A 71 4.94 12.68 -8.40
N PHE A 72 3.74 13.24 -8.47
CA PHE A 72 2.50 12.50 -8.70
C PHE A 72 1.95 12.79 -10.10
N PHE A 73 1.61 11.73 -10.84
CA PHE A 73 0.96 11.81 -12.15
C PHE A 73 -0.55 11.72 -12.05
N MET A 74 -1.07 11.46 -10.87
CA MET A 74 -2.50 11.43 -10.55
C MET A 74 -3.28 10.26 -11.15
N GLY A 75 -2.63 9.18 -11.58
CA GLY A 75 -3.36 7.94 -11.85
C GLY A 75 -4.14 7.52 -10.60
N ASP A 76 -5.34 6.97 -10.78
CA ASP A 76 -6.28 6.77 -9.69
C ASP A 76 -7.16 5.51 -9.87
N LEU A 77 -7.93 5.16 -8.84
CA LEU A 77 -8.80 3.97 -8.84
C LEU A 77 -9.90 4.07 -9.90
N LYS A 78 -10.47 5.25 -10.12
CA LYS A 78 -11.44 5.50 -11.21
C LYS A 78 -10.79 5.28 -12.57
N GLY A 79 -9.57 5.76 -12.75
CA GLY A 79 -8.80 5.56 -13.96
C GLY A 79 -8.55 4.06 -14.25
N ILE A 80 -8.24 3.27 -13.21
CA ILE A 80 -8.11 1.83 -13.36
C ILE A 80 -9.45 1.22 -13.79
N THR A 81 -10.55 1.64 -13.16
CA THR A 81 -11.91 1.19 -13.52
C THR A 81 -12.23 1.48 -14.98
N MET A 82 -11.90 2.67 -15.48
CA MET A 82 -12.09 3.07 -16.89
C MET A 82 -11.28 2.22 -17.87
N LYS A 83 -10.23 1.54 -17.40
CA LYS A 83 -9.35 0.70 -18.23
C LYS A 83 -9.60 -0.81 -18.09
N LEU A 84 -10.65 -1.22 -17.38
CA LEU A 84 -10.94 -2.65 -17.19
C LEU A 84 -11.24 -3.37 -18.50
N ASP A 85 -11.95 -2.74 -19.46
CA ASP A 85 -12.21 -3.35 -20.78
C ASP A 85 -10.91 -3.60 -21.57
N TYR A 86 -9.95 -2.67 -21.46
CA TYR A 86 -8.62 -2.87 -22.03
C TYR A 86 -7.90 -4.04 -21.37
N LEU A 87 -7.92 -4.14 -20.03
CA LEU A 87 -7.27 -5.24 -19.31
C LEU A 87 -7.95 -6.59 -19.62
N GLU A 88 -9.27 -6.61 -19.72
CA GLU A 88 -10.04 -7.78 -20.16
C GLU A 88 -9.63 -8.22 -21.56
N SER A 89 -9.50 -7.28 -22.51
CA SER A 89 -9.07 -7.57 -23.89
C SER A 89 -7.67 -8.17 -23.99
N LEU A 90 -6.81 -7.94 -22.97
CA LEU A 90 -5.49 -8.56 -22.86
C LEU A 90 -5.55 -9.97 -22.23
N GLY A 91 -6.71 -10.42 -21.79
CA GLY A 91 -6.87 -11.70 -21.09
C GLY A 91 -6.42 -11.67 -19.63
N VAL A 92 -6.36 -10.48 -19.01
CA VAL A 92 -6.01 -10.33 -17.59
C VAL A 92 -7.10 -10.97 -16.74
N SER A 93 -6.71 -11.88 -15.85
CA SER A 93 -7.60 -12.54 -14.89
C SER A 93 -7.39 -12.06 -13.46
N CYS A 94 -6.27 -11.35 -13.21
CA CYS A 94 -5.94 -10.81 -11.91
C CYS A 94 -5.20 -9.48 -12.04
N ILE A 95 -5.63 -8.48 -11.30
CA ILE A 95 -4.90 -7.22 -11.11
C ILE A 95 -4.25 -7.25 -9.75
N TYR A 96 -2.92 -7.07 -9.71
CA TYR A 96 -2.16 -6.84 -8.48
C TYR A 96 -1.95 -5.33 -8.33
N LEU A 97 -2.60 -4.71 -7.35
CA LEU A 97 -2.43 -3.30 -7.06
C LEU A 97 -1.24 -3.09 -6.12
N ASN A 98 -0.28 -2.27 -6.52
CA ASN A 98 0.66 -1.68 -5.55
C ASN A 98 -0.12 -0.98 -4.44
N PRO A 99 0.48 -0.72 -3.26
CA PRO A 99 -0.23 -0.24 -2.10
C PRO A 99 -1.16 0.95 -2.39
N ILE A 100 -2.38 0.91 -1.86
CA ILE A 100 -3.39 1.97 -2.02
C ILE A 100 -3.68 2.74 -0.73
N SER A 101 -3.13 2.29 0.40
CA SER A 101 -3.28 2.97 1.69
C SER A 101 -2.60 4.34 1.71
N GLU A 102 -3.10 5.26 2.53
CA GLU A 102 -2.50 6.58 2.72
C GLU A 102 -1.01 6.46 3.06
N ALA A 103 -0.15 7.20 2.32
CA ALA A 103 1.28 7.19 2.51
C ALA A 103 1.91 8.53 2.10
N TYR A 104 3.19 8.73 2.41
CA TYR A 104 3.91 9.94 2.04
C TYR A 104 4.31 9.95 0.57
N SER A 105 4.85 8.83 0.08
CA SER A 105 5.39 8.69 -1.28
C SER A 105 4.35 8.35 -2.34
N ASN A 106 4.71 8.55 -3.59
CA ASN A 106 3.89 8.17 -4.75
C ASN A 106 3.72 6.65 -4.90
N HIS A 107 4.69 5.85 -4.43
CA HIS A 107 4.66 4.38 -4.48
C HIS A 107 3.91 3.73 -3.31
N ARG A 108 3.71 4.44 -2.20
CA ARG A 108 2.94 4.04 -1.01
C ARG A 108 3.46 2.83 -0.24
N TYR A 109 4.70 2.43 -0.46
CA TYR A 109 5.34 1.40 0.36
C TYR A 109 5.73 1.90 1.76
N ASP A 110 5.68 3.20 2.01
CA ASP A 110 5.84 3.87 3.29
C ASP A 110 4.48 4.17 3.93
N THR A 111 3.71 3.13 4.24
CA THR A 111 2.33 3.27 4.73
C THR A 111 2.23 4.25 5.90
N GLY A 112 1.36 5.26 5.74
CA GLY A 112 1.05 6.26 6.74
C GLY A 112 -0.15 5.89 7.62
N ASP A 113 -1.20 5.36 7.00
CA ASP A 113 -2.41 4.87 7.69
C ASP A 113 -3.02 3.70 6.92
N TYR A 114 -2.93 2.49 7.48
CA TYR A 114 -3.52 1.29 6.86
C TYR A 114 -5.04 1.34 6.74
N SER A 115 -5.70 2.13 7.57
CA SER A 115 -7.16 2.18 7.64
C SER A 115 -7.80 3.05 6.57
N LYS A 116 -7.00 3.75 5.74
CA LYS A 116 -7.49 4.70 4.75
C LYS A 116 -6.93 4.43 3.36
N VAL A 117 -7.78 4.55 2.36
CA VAL A 117 -7.34 4.70 0.98
C VAL A 117 -6.68 6.07 0.81
N ASP A 118 -5.55 6.14 0.08
CA ASP A 118 -4.89 7.41 -0.19
C ASP A 118 -5.81 8.37 -0.97
N PRO A 119 -6.08 9.58 -0.45
CA PRO A 119 -6.97 10.55 -1.11
C PRO A 119 -6.55 10.93 -2.54
N ILE A 120 -5.27 10.78 -2.88
CA ILE A 120 -4.79 10.98 -4.26
C ILE A 120 -5.34 9.90 -5.19
N LEU A 121 -5.48 8.67 -4.70
CA LEU A 121 -6.01 7.55 -5.49
C LEU A 121 -7.54 7.54 -5.55
N GLY A 122 -8.20 8.12 -4.55
CA GLY A 122 -9.65 8.13 -4.47
C GLY A 122 -10.17 7.81 -3.07
N THR A 123 -11.33 7.21 -3.02
CA THR A 123 -12.05 6.86 -1.79
C THR A 123 -12.19 5.35 -1.63
N GLU A 124 -12.68 4.90 -0.48
CA GLU A 124 -13.07 3.51 -0.27
C GLU A 124 -14.18 3.07 -1.24
N GLU A 125 -15.11 3.98 -1.56
CA GLU A 125 -16.18 3.70 -2.52
C GLU A 125 -15.63 3.53 -3.95
N ASP A 126 -14.60 4.27 -4.34
CA ASP A 126 -13.92 4.07 -5.62
C ASP A 126 -13.25 2.69 -5.68
N PHE A 127 -12.65 2.25 -4.55
CA PHE A 127 -12.07 0.90 -4.47
C PHE A 127 -13.14 -0.20 -4.55
N LYS A 128 -14.23 -0.07 -3.82
CA LYS A 128 -15.39 -0.99 -3.90
C LYS A 128 -15.93 -1.07 -5.32
N HIS A 129 -16.10 0.08 -5.97
CA HIS A 129 -16.57 0.15 -7.36
C HIS A 129 -15.62 -0.53 -8.33
N LEU A 130 -14.30 -0.30 -8.21
CA LEU A 130 -13.30 -1.00 -9.00
C LEU A 130 -13.42 -2.53 -8.83
N CYS A 131 -13.57 -3.01 -7.60
CA CYS A 131 -13.70 -4.45 -7.33
C CYS A 131 -14.98 -5.03 -7.95
N ALA A 132 -16.09 -4.31 -7.87
CA ALA A 132 -17.36 -4.72 -8.47
C ALA A 132 -17.27 -4.83 -9.99
N GLU A 133 -16.70 -3.81 -10.64
CA GLU A 133 -16.55 -3.77 -12.10
C GLU A 133 -15.54 -4.79 -12.63
N ALA A 134 -14.45 -5.02 -11.88
CA ALA A 134 -13.47 -6.08 -12.19
C ALA A 134 -14.12 -7.47 -12.14
N LYS A 135 -14.95 -7.74 -11.09
CA LYS A 135 -15.64 -9.02 -10.95
C LYS A 135 -16.60 -9.32 -12.10
N LYS A 136 -17.35 -8.31 -12.60
CA LYS A 136 -18.23 -8.49 -13.76
C LYS A 136 -17.50 -9.02 -14.99
N ARG A 137 -16.20 -8.74 -15.08
CA ARG A 137 -15.28 -9.17 -16.16
C ARG A 137 -14.47 -10.40 -15.82
N GLY A 138 -14.76 -11.07 -14.69
CA GLY A 138 -13.97 -12.22 -14.22
C GLY A 138 -12.56 -11.88 -13.76
N ILE A 139 -12.27 -10.59 -13.49
CA ILE A 139 -10.96 -10.12 -13.03
C ILE A 139 -10.94 -10.05 -11.51
N HIS A 140 -9.96 -10.71 -10.89
CA HIS A 140 -9.73 -10.67 -9.44
C HIS A 140 -8.80 -9.51 -9.07
N ILE A 141 -9.00 -8.92 -7.89
CA ILE A 141 -8.12 -7.88 -7.34
C ILE A 141 -7.32 -8.44 -6.18
N ILE A 142 -6.00 -8.26 -6.22
CA ILE A 142 -5.07 -8.44 -5.10
C ILE A 142 -4.55 -7.07 -4.73
N ASN A 143 -4.70 -6.68 -3.46
CA ASN A 143 -4.15 -5.44 -2.92
C ASN A 143 -2.87 -5.74 -2.15
N ASP A 144 -1.81 -4.97 -2.41
CA ASP A 144 -0.52 -5.10 -1.72
C ASP A 144 -0.64 -4.61 -0.27
N GLY A 145 -0.20 -5.44 0.67
CA GLY A 145 -0.15 -5.13 2.10
C GLY A 145 1.29 -5.05 2.60
N VAL A 146 1.75 -3.84 2.92
CA VAL A 146 3.10 -3.59 3.43
C VAL A 146 3.08 -3.68 4.95
N PHE A 147 3.34 -4.84 5.51
CA PHE A 147 3.23 -5.08 6.96
C PHE A 147 4.58 -5.22 7.69
N SER A 148 5.69 -5.25 6.97
CA SER A 148 7.05 -5.34 7.55
C SER A 148 7.58 -4.02 8.11
N HIS A 149 7.05 -2.89 7.65
CA HIS A 149 7.45 -1.55 8.09
C HIS A 149 6.33 -0.54 7.82
N THR A 150 6.46 0.66 8.41
CA THR A 150 5.58 1.80 8.14
C THR A 150 6.39 3.00 7.67
N GLY A 151 5.73 4.05 7.20
CA GLY A 151 6.38 5.34 7.04
C GLY A 151 6.76 5.94 8.41
N SER A 152 7.88 6.63 8.48
CA SER A 152 8.27 7.34 9.71
C SER A 152 7.31 8.47 10.08
N ASP A 153 6.55 8.99 9.11
CA ASP A 153 5.48 9.98 9.29
C ASP A 153 4.10 9.35 9.55
N SER A 154 4.01 8.00 9.64
CA SER A 154 2.75 7.30 9.86
C SER A 154 2.08 7.69 11.17
N VAL A 155 0.78 7.46 11.27
CA VAL A 155 0.02 7.63 12.53
C VAL A 155 0.57 6.75 13.65
N TYR A 156 1.20 5.62 13.31
CA TYR A 156 1.74 4.63 14.26
C TYR A 156 3.10 5.05 14.83
N PHE A 157 4.01 5.55 13.98
CA PHE A 157 5.36 5.96 14.39
C PHE A 157 5.43 7.45 14.73
N ASN A 158 4.90 8.32 13.85
CA ASN A 158 4.70 9.76 14.03
C ASN A 158 5.97 10.56 14.35
N ARG A 159 7.09 10.27 13.68
CA ARG A 159 8.39 10.93 13.91
C ARG A 159 8.30 12.46 13.89
N TYR A 160 7.47 13.01 13.01
CA TYR A 160 7.40 14.45 12.76
C TYR A 160 6.27 15.14 13.52
N GLY A 161 5.57 14.45 14.41
CA GLY A 161 4.50 15.03 15.22
C GLY A 161 3.25 15.44 14.46
N LYS A 162 3.07 14.96 13.22
CA LYS A 162 1.91 15.25 12.36
C LYS A 162 0.57 14.92 13.05
N TYR A 163 0.57 13.90 13.89
CA TYR A 163 -0.60 13.42 14.64
C TYR A 163 -0.55 13.78 16.14
N GLY A 164 0.05 14.90 16.49
CA GLY A 164 0.20 15.36 17.86
C GLY A 164 1.23 14.52 18.64
N LYS A 165 0.93 14.21 19.92
CA LYS A 165 1.82 13.43 20.80
C LYS A 165 1.68 11.91 20.67
N GLY A 166 0.79 11.42 19.83
CA GLY A 166 0.62 9.99 19.58
C GLY A 166 1.74 9.42 18.72
N GLY A 167 1.86 8.09 18.70
CA GLY A 167 2.87 7.38 17.93
C GLY A 167 4.10 6.99 18.74
N ALA A 168 4.75 5.90 18.30
CA ALA A 168 5.82 5.24 19.03
C ALA A 168 7.08 6.12 19.22
N TYR A 169 7.35 7.02 18.27
CA TYR A 169 8.52 7.90 18.33
C TYR A 169 8.37 8.99 19.40
N ASN A 170 7.17 9.48 19.65
CA ASN A 170 6.92 10.62 20.52
C ASN A 170 6.49 10.22 21.94
N ASP A 171 5.94 9.03 22.12
CA ASP A 171 5.39 8.57 23.40
C ASP A 171 5.67 7.07 23.63
N LYS A 172 6.40 6.77 24.72
CA LYS A 172 6.65 5.38 25.15
C LYS A 172 5.38 4.66 25.63
N ASN A 173 4.33 5.40 25.99
CA ASN A 173 3.04 4.85 26.38
C ASN A 173 2.08 4.70 25.18
N SER A 174 2.52 5.04 23.98
CA SER A 174 1.73 4.84 22.77
C SER A 174 1.33 3.36 22.63
N PRO A 175 0.09 3.05 22.22
CA PRO A 175 -0.32 1.67 21.93
C PRO A 175 0.50 1.02 20.83
N TYR A 176 1.21 1.82 20.04
CA TYR A 176 2.07 1.37 18.94
C TYR A 176 3.54 1.22 19.35
N PHE A 177 3.93 1.57 20.59
CA PHE A 177 5.33 1.57 20.99
C PHE A 177 5.96 0.18 20.87
N SER A 178 5.25 -0.86 21.26
CA SER A 178 5.70 -2.25 21.18
C SER A 178 5.81 -2.80 19.75
N TRP A 179 5.30 -2.09 18.76
CA TRP A 179 5.40 -2.49 17.35
C TRP A 179 6.80 -2.31 16.78
N TYR A 180 7.62 -1.45 17.42
CA TYR A 180 8.94 -1.07 16.91
C TYR A 180 10.04 -1.42 17.90
N LYS A 181 11.21 -1.74 17.37
CA LYS A 181 12.38 -2.01 18.19
C LYS A 181 13.32 -0.81 18.20
N PHE A 182 13.38 -0.15 19.36
CA PHE A 182 14.33 0.92 19.64
C PHE A 182 15.59 0.33 20.29
N ASN A 183 16.76 0.67 19.75
CA ASN A 183 18.05 0.44 20.39
C ASN A 183 18.33 1.56 21.41
N GLU A 184 18.00 2.82 21.03
CA GLU A 184 18.03 4.00 21.89
C GLU A 184 16.90 4.95 21.47
N TRP A 185 15.86 5.00 22.29
CA TRP A 185 14.68 5.81 21.99
C TRP A 185 14.98 7.31 22.13
N PRO A 186 14.46 8.19 21.25
CA PRO A 186 13.61 7.84 20.09
C PRO A 186 14.41 7.68 18.79
N ASN A 187 15.67 8.04 18.74
CA ASN A 187 16.40 8.29 17.51
C ASN A 187 17.06 7.07 16.89
N ASN A 188 17.30 6.00 17.67
CA ASN A 188 17.95 4.79 17.17
C ASN A 188 16.99 3.62 17.24
N TYR A 189 16.49 3.17 16.09
CA TYR A 189 15.52 2.09 15.94
C TYR A 189 15.84 1.22 14.73
N GLN A 190 15.30 0.02 14.71
CA GLN A 190 15.41 -0.84 13.53
C GLN A 190 14.58 -0.29 12.39
N SER A 191 15.15 -0.32 11.19
CA SER A 191 14.52 0.18 9.98
C SER A 191 14.78 -0.76 8.80
N TRP A 192 13.85 -0.83 7.89
CA TRP A 192 13.89 -1.68 6.72
C TRP A 192 15.09 -1.31 5.84
N TRP A 193 16.02 -2.24 5.68
CA TRP A 193 17.30 -2.07 4.97
C TRP A 193 18.13 -0.85 5.43
N GLY A 194 17.94 -0.36 6.65
CA GLY A 194 18.65 0.78 7.19
C GLY A 194 18.10 2.15 6.77
N PHE A 195 16.95 2.21 6.09
CA PHE A 195 16.28 3.46 5.76
C PHE A 195 15.50 3.98 6.98
N ASP A 196 15.98 5.04 7.60
CA ASP A 196 15.38 5.64 8.81
C ASP A 196 13.94 6.20 8.58
N THR A 197 13.56 6.39 7.33
CA THR A 197 12.20 6.75 6.92
C THR A 197 11.23 5.57 6.94
N LEU A 198 11.71 4.34 7.11
CA LEU A 198 10.95 3.10 7.08
C LEU A 198 11.17 2.28 8.37
N PRO A 199 10.65 2.72 9.53
CA PRO A 199 10.76 1.97 10.78
C PRO A 199 10.15 0.59 10.63
N GLU A 200 10.95 -0.44 10.95
CA GLU A 200 10.58 -1.85 10.84
C GLU A 200 9.62 -2.26 11.96
N VAL A 201 8.61 -3.03 11.62
CA VAL A 201 7.61 -3.53 12.56
C VAL A 201 7.99 -4.92 13.05
N ILE A 202 7.76 -5.19 14.33
CA ILE A 202 7.85 -6.52 14.92
C ILE A 202 6.52 -7.23 14.65
N GLU A 203 6.45 -7.98 13.56
CA GLU A 203 5.22 -8.60 13.05
C GLU A 203 4.58 -9.58 14.05
N GLU A 204 5.39 -10.21 14.92
CA GLU A 204 4.93 -11.12 15.96
C GLU A 204 4.33 -10.41 17.17
N THR A 205 4.40 -9.08 17.26
CA THR A 205 3.79 -8.33 18.36
C THR A 205 2.28 -8.59 18.38
N PRO A 206 1.71 -9.11 19.48
CA PRO A 206 0.30 -9.49 19.53
C PRO A 206 -0.65 -8.37 19.14
N SER A 207 -0.41 -7.12 19.58
CA SER A 207 -1.25 -5.96 19.25
C SER A 207 -1.15 -5.56 17.77
N PHE A 208 0.01 -5.72 17.14
CA PHE A 208 0.14 -5.50 15.69
C PHE A 208 -0.57 -6.61 14.91
N ASN A 209 -0.35 -7.86 15.30
CA ASN A 209 -0.99 -9.00 14.63
C ASN A 209 -2.53 -8.91 14.73
N GLU A 210 -3.07 -8.56 15.91
CA GLU A 210 -4.51 -8.32 16.07
C GLU A 210 -5.01 -7.15 15.21
N TYR A 211 -4.23 -6.06 15.14
CA TYR A 211 -4.58 -4.89 14.31
C TYR A 211 -4.63 -5.24 12.81
N ILE A 212 -3.72 -6.08 12.32
CA ILE A 212 -3.66 -6.47 10.91
C ILE A 212 -4.60 -7.64 10.61
N ASN A 213 -4.50 -8.74 11.38
CA ASN A 213 -5.14 -10.03 11.06
C ASN A 213 -6.33 -10.37 11.96
N GLY A 214 -6.61 -9.55 12.98
CA GLY A 214 -7.70 -9.78 13.92
C GLY A 214 -9.08 -9.76 13.27
N LYS A 215 -10.11 -10.09 14.07
CA LYS A 215 -11.50 -10.15 13.61
C LYS A 215 -11.97 -8.83 12.96
N ASP A 216 -11.53 -7.70 13.49
CA ASP A 216 -11.82 -6.35 12.98
C ASP A 216 -10.55 -5.70 12.38
N GLY A 217 -9.57 -6.52 11.99
CA GLY A 217 -8.28 -6.08 11.49
C GLY A 217 -8.31 -5.56 10.06
N ILE A 218 -7.20 -4.96 9.65
CA ILE A 218 -7.04 -4.29 8.36
C ILE A 218 -7.30 -5.23 7.17
N VAL A 219 -6.73 -6.45 7.21
CA VAL A 219 -6.92 -7.45 6.13
C VAL A 219 -8.39 -7.77 5.93
N ARG A 220 -9.15 -7.93 7.04
CA ARG A 220 -10.57 -8.23 6.98
C ARG A 220 -11.39 -7.05 6.45
N LYS A 221 -11.11 -5.84 6.91
CA LYS A 221 -11.77 -4.62 6.40
C LYS A 221 -11.55 -4.43 4.90
N MET A 222 -10.32 -4.66 4.43
CA MET A 222 -10.02 -4.59 2.99
C MET A 222 -10.75 -5.68 2.20
N ASP A 223 -10.86 -6.90 2.74
CA ASP A 223 -11.61 -7.98 2.10
C ASP A 223 -13.12 -7.70 2.08
N GLU A 224 -13.67 -7.14 3.15
CA GLU A 224 -15.07 -6.69 3.20
C GLU A 224 -15.36 -5.59 2.18
N MET A 225 -14.50 -4.58 2.05
CA MET A 225 -14.63 -3.56 1.00
C MET A 225 -14.64 -4.19 -0.40
N ARG A 226 -13.77 -5.15 -0.64
CA ARG A 226 -13.73 -5.93 -1.88
C ARG A 226 -15.01 -6.72 -2.10
N GLN A 227 -15.61 -7.30 -1.03
CA GLN A 227 -16.84 -8.08 -1.11
C GLN A 227 -18.08 -7.20 -1.24
N LEU A 228 -18.16 -6.06 -0.53
CA LEU A 228 -19.30 -5.14 -0.59
C LEU A 228 -19.49 -4.53 -1.97
N GLY A 229 -18.41 -4.28 -2.72
CA GLY A 229 -18.50 -3.98 -4.14
C GLY A 229 -19.13 -5.10 -4.97
N LEU A 230 -19.41 -6.27 -4.38
CA LEU A 230 -20.01 -7.43 -5.02
C LEU A 230 -21.52 -7.59 -4.73
N ALA A 231 -22.07 -6.80 -3.82
CA ALA A 231 -23.47 -6.93 -3.33
C ALA A 231 -24.41 -5.88 -3.96
N ALA A 232 -23.93 -5.01 -4.84
CA ALA A 232 -24.72 -3.99 -5.54
C ALA A 232 -25.10 -4.41 -6.95
#